data_997cbbfcb65783c9a9f7906ce7d8b5d8
#
_entry.id   997cbbfcb65783c9a9f7906ce7d8b5d8
#
_cell.length_a   1.000
_cell.length_b   1.000
_cell.length_c   1.000
_cell.angle_alpha   90.00
_cell.angle_beta   90.00
_cell.angle_gamma   90.00
#
_symmetry.space_group_name_H-M   'P 1'
#
loop_
_entity.id
_entity.type
_entity.pdbx_description
1 polymer ?
#
loop_
_entity_poly.entity_id
_entity_poly.type
_entity_poly.pdbx_seq_one_letter_code
_entity_poly.pdbx_strand_id
1 'polypeptide(L)'
;MTSRNSINRLPFKLTFLLQSLVLLFFASCSRIDHKQSALDPKGLVAQNQYDIFMLSVWITIFLFCAVGGCLLYVLWKYRAKSKDEAMEIPEQMHGSSKIETTLILASAVILVILAVPTLQGVVLMNRVPDPNDQATLEKLKLDKSQIEDAITVNVTGKRFFWVFEYPQYGIVTANELVFPASKAVRVNLRTEDVIHSFWLPKLAGKVDLIPGQENFLWFIADQNKIQQR
;
A
#
# COMPACT_ATOMS: atom_id res chain seq x y z
N MET A 1 -2.97 -45.15 42.66
CA MET A 1 -3.64 -45.00 41.35
C MET A 1 -3.30 -43.63 40.80
N THR A 2 -2.34 -43.57 39.93
CA THR A 2 -1.76 -42.36 39.35
C THR A 2 -2.57 -41.94 38.14
N SER A 3 -3.32 -40.88 38.24
CA SER A 3 -4.02 -40.24 37.13
C SER A 3 -2.98 -39.59 36.19
N ARG A 4 -2.73 -40.21 35.04
CA ARG A 4 -1.96 -39.62 33.93
C ARG A 4 -2.76 -38.47 33.34
N ASN A 5 -2.34 -37.24 33.63
CA ASN A 5 -2.73 -36.06 32.86
C ASN A 5 -2.34 -36.27 31.38
N SER A 6 -3.30 -36.64 30.53
CA SER A 6 -3.14 -36.60 29.10
C SER A 6 -3.18 -35.15 28.64
N ILE A 7 -2.02 -34.51 28.64
CA ILE A 7 -1.86 -33.24 27.88
C ILE A 7 -2.21 -33.60 26.45
N ASN A 8 -3.33 -33.12 25.95
CA ASN A 8 -3.72 -33.23 24.54
C ASN A 8 -2.62 -32.60 23.68
N ARG A 9 -1.65 -33.41 23.28
CA ARG A 9 -0.66 -32.99 22.30
C ARG A 9 -1.41 -32.82 20.98
N LEU A 10 -1.29 -31.65 20.38
CA LEU A 10 -1.78 -31.41 19.02
C LEU A 10 -1.32 -32.59 18.14
N PRO A 11 -2.21 -33.17 17.32
CA PRO A 11 -1.81 -34.29 16.47
C PRO A 11 -0.63 -33.87 15.60
N PHE A 12 0.38 -34.70 15.52
CA PHE A 12 1.65 -34.44 14.81
C PHE A 12 1.45 -33.87 13.40
N LYS A 13 0.38 -34.29 12.72
CA LYS A 13 0.00 -33.76 11.41
C LYS A 13 -0.38 -32.28 11.45
N LEU A 14 -1.03 -31.80 12.51
CA LEU A 14 -1.45 -30.40 12.64
C LEU A 14 -0.26 -29.50 13.02
N THR A 15 0.66 -29.97 13.86
CA THR A 15 1.90 -29.23 14.15
C THR A 15 2.78 -29.11 12.93
N PHE A 16 2.91 -30.18 12.14
CA PHE A 16 3.67 -30.15 10.89
C PHE A 16 3.04 -29.21 9.86
N LEU A 17 1.71 -29.20 9.74
CA LEU A 17 0.97 -28.32 8.84
C LEU A 17 1.13 -26.83 9.23
N LEU A 18 1.06 -26.54 10.53
CA LEU A 18 1.32 -25.19 11.05
C LEU A 18 2.76 -24.73 10.81
N GLN A 19 3.75 -25.60 11.04
CA GLN A 19 5.16 -25.30 10.76
C GLN A 19 5.40 -25.06 9.26
N SER A 20 4.80 -25.89 8.40
CA SER A 20 4.90 -25.71 6.94
C SER A 20 4.26 -24.40 6.48
N LEU A 21 3.12 -24.02 7.05
CA LEU A 21 2.45 -22.74 6.76
C LEU A 21 3.31 -21.53 7.17
N VAL A 22 3.93 -21.60 8.36
CA VAL A 22 4.86 -20.57 8.84
C VAL A 22 6.09 -20.47 7.94
N LEU A 23 6.68 -21.59 7.52
CA LEU A 23 7.83 -21.61 6.61
C LEU A 23 7.48 -21.03 5.23
N LEU A 24 6.29 -21.36 4.68
CA LEU A 24 5.79 -20.79 3.43
C LEU A 24 5.58 -19.28 3.53
N PHE A 25 5.09 -18.80 4.67
CA PHE A 25 4.92 -17.36 4.92
C PHE A 25 6.26 -16.61 4.91
N PHE A 26 7.29 -17.17 5.56
CA PHE A 26 8.64 -16.57 5.56
C PHE A 26 9.35 -16.68 4.20
N ALA A 27 9.13 -17.75 3.44
CA ALA A 27 9.70 -17.91 2.10
C ALA A 27 9.16 -16.91 1.07
N SER A 28 7.96 -16.36 1.28
CA SER A 28 7.33 -15.39 0.39
C SER A 28 7.99 -13.99 0.42
N CYS A 29 8.70 -13.63 1.48
CA CYS A 29 9.29 -12.30 1.66
C CYS A 29 10.58 -12.05 0.87
N SER A 30 11.15 -13.04 0.17
CA SER A 30 12.49 -12.94 -0.44
C SER A 30 12.55 -12.16 -1.78
N ARG A 31 11.43 -11.66 -2.30
CA ARG A 31 11.36 -11.00 -3.62
C ARG A 31 10.84 -9.57 -3.58
N ILE A 32 11.22 -8.79 -2.57
CA ILE A 32 10.80 -7.39 -2.45
C ILE A 32 11.44 -6.53 -3.56
N ASP A 33 12.65 -6.85 -4.00
CA ASP A 33 13.38 -6.14 -5.05
C ASP A 33 13.15 -6.73 -6.46
N HIS A 34 11.91 -6.83 -6.90
CA HIS A 34 11.58 -7.22 -8.28
C HIS A 34 11.50 -6.00 -9.19
N LYS A 35 11.71 -6.19 -10.52
CA LYS A 35 11.66 -5.10 -11.53
C LYS A 35 10.42 -4.21 -11.46
N GLN A 36 9.26 -4.78 -11.08
CA GLN A 36 7.98 -4.06 -10.96
C GLN A 36 7.42 -4.08 -9.54
N SER A 37 8.29 -4.15 -8.52
CA SER A 37 7.83 -4.14 -7.13
C SER A 37 7.45 -2.72 -6.69
N ALA A 38 6.21 -2.54 -6.26
CA ALA A 38 5.76 -1.30 -5.62
C ALA A 38 6.35 -1.12 -4.20
N LEU A 39 7.01 -2.17 -3.65
CA LEU A 39 7.66 -2.12 -2.34
C LEU A 39 9.12 -1.62 -2.41
N ASP A 40 9.62 -1.31 -3.62
CA ASP A 40 10.95 -0.73 -3.84
C ASP A 40 10.80 0.60 -4.63
N PRO A 41 10.29 1.67 -3.98
CA PRO A 41 10.03 2.94 -4.66
C PRO A 41 11.32 3.64 -5.08
N LYS A 42 11.37 4.06 -6.35
CA LYS A 42 12.49 4.80 -6.97
C LYS A 42 12.11 6.22 -7.39
N GLY A 43 10.94 6.68 -7.03
CA GLY A 43 10.44 8.02 -7.30
C GLY A 43 9.67 8.61 -6.12
N LEU A 44 9.53 9.95 -6.13
CA LEU A 44 8.87 10.70 -5.05
C LEU A 44 7.43 10.28 -4.82
N VAL A 45 6.65 10.14 -5.90
CA VAL A 45 5.22 9.79 -5.82
C VAL A 45 5.05 8.35 -5.31
N ALA A 46 5.86 7.41 -5.84
CA ALA A 46 5.85 6.03 -5.36
C ALA A 46 6.29 5.93 -3.89
N GLN A 47 7.27 6.76 -3.46
CA GLN A 47 7.69 6.81 -2.05
C GLN A 47 6.54 7.25 -1.14
N ASN A 48 5.80 8.30 -1.52
CA ASN A 48 4.64 8.75 -0.74
C ASN A 48 3.56 7.65 -0.61
N GLN A 49 3.29 6.93 -1.70
CA GLN A 49 2.36 5.79 -1.67
C GLN A 49 2.85 4.65 -0.78
N TYR A 50 4.16 4.35 -0.83
CA TYR A 50 4.79 3.36 0.03
C TYR A 50 4.69 3.74 1.51
N ASP A 51 4.92 5.00 1.87
CA ASP A 51 4.87 5.48 3.25
C ASP A 51 3.44 5.35 3.82
N ILE A 52 2.41 5.73 3.04
CA ILE A 52 1.00 5.54 3.41
C ILE A 52 0.66 4.06 3.56
N PHE A 53 1.13 3.22 2.64
CA PHE A 53 0.94 1.77 2.70
C PHE A 53 1.59 1.19 3.98
N MET A 54 2.82 1.56 4.30
CA MET A 54 3.51 1.06 5.50
C MET A 54 2.82 1.54 6.78
N LEU A 55 2.30 2.76 6.82
CA LEU A 55 1.47 3.22 7.93
C LEU A 55 0.24 2.32 8.14
N SER A 56 -0.46 2.00 7.05
CA SER A 56 -1.63 1.10 7.10
C SER A 56 -1.25 -0.32 7.55
N VAL A 57 -0.09 -0.83 7.12
CA VAL A 57 0.44 -2.14 7.55
C VAL A 57 0.70 -2.16 9.06
N TRP A 58 1.36 -1.13 9.62
CA TRP A 58 1.64 -1.05 11.05
C TRP A 58 0.37 -0.97 11.89
N ILE A 59 -0.61 -0.17 11.47
CA ILE A 59 -1.92 -0.10 12.13
C ILE A 59 -2.62 -1.46 12.07
N THR A 60 -2.59 -2.12 10.92
CA THR A 60 -3.21 -3.46 10.75
C THR A 60 -2.55 -4.51 11.66
N ILE A 61 -1.22 -4.53 11.74
CA ILE A 61 -0.48 -5.43 12.63
C ILE A 61 -0.86 -5.16 14.10
N PHE A 62 -0.90 -3.90 14.50
CA PHE A 62 -1.31 -3.52 15.85
C PHE A 62 -2.73 -4.00 16.17
N LEU A 63 -3.70 -3.74 15.30
CA LEU A 63 -5.08 -4.19 15.48
C LEU A 63 -5.20 -5.72 15.50
N PHE A 64 -4.50 -6.40 14.60
CA PHE A 64 -4.48 -7.86 14.56
C PHE A 64 -3.94 -8.46 15.86
N CYS A 65 -2.84 -7.93 16.38
CA CYS A 65 -2.26 -8.38 17.65
C CYS A 65 -3.17 -8.05 18.84
N ALA A 66 -3.77 -6.85 18.88
CA ALA A 66 -4.65 -6.43 19.97
C ALA A 66 -5.93 -7.28 20.00
N VAL A 67 -6.64 -7.38 18.88
CA VAL A 67 -7.90 -8.15 18.80
C VAL A 67 -7.64 -9.65 18.93
N GLY A 68 -6.62 -10.16 18.22
CA GLY A 68 -6.22 -11.57 18.31
C GLY A 68 -5.77 -11.97 19.70
N GLY A 69 -4.99 -11.11 20.36
CA GLY A 69 -4.56 -11.30 21.75
C GLY A 69 -5.75 -11.33 22.73
N CYS A 70 -6.70 -10.39 22.59
CA CYS A 70 -7.92 -10.41 23.38
C CYS A 70 -8.73 -11.68 23.15
N LEU A 71 -8.89 -12.10 21.89
CA LEU A 71 -9.61 -13.32 21.56
C LEU A 71 -8.94 -14.56 22.16
N LEU A 72 -7.63 -14.70 22.02
CA LEU A 72 -6.86 -15.80 22.59
C LEU A 72 -6.97 -15.83 24.12
N TYR A 73 -6.90 -14.65 24.76
CA TYR A 73 -7.11 -14.51 26.20
C TYR A 73 -8.49 -15.00 26.64
N VAL A 74 -9.54 -14.59 25.95
CA VAL A 74 -10.93 -15.01 26.24
C VAL A 74 -11.09 -16.52 26.07
N LEU A 75 -10.59 -17.08 24.94
CA LEU A 75 -10.64 -18.52 24.69
C LEU A 75 -9.87 -19.33 25.74
N TRP A 76 -8.74 -18.83 26.20
CA TRP A 76 -7.96 -19.48 27.25
C TRP A 76 -8.62 -19.39 28.62
N LYS A 77 -9.10 -18.21 29.01
CA LYS A 77 -9.66 -17.92 30.33
C LYS A 77 -11.03 -18.57 30.55
N TYR A 78 -11.89 -18.53 29.54
CA TYR A 78 -13.29 -18.95 29.64
C TYR A 78 -13.58 -20.31 29.00
N ARG A 79 -12.55 -21.08 28.67
CA ARG A 79 -12.75 -22.46 28.20
C ARG A 79 -13.33 -23.32 29.30
N ALA A 80 -14.37 -24.12 29.02
CA ALA A 80 -14.91 -25.09 29.95
C ALA A 80 -13.86 -26.16 30.29
N LYS A 81 -13.72 -26.49 31.58
CA LYS A 81 -12.75 -27.47 32.11
C LYS A 81 -13.36 -28.85 32.28
N SER A 82 -14.70 -28.94 32.35
CA SER A 82 -15.46 -30.18 32.47
C SER A 82 -16.66 -30.17 31.52
N LYS A 83 -17.30 -31.35 31.34
CA LYS A 83 -18.54 -31.46 30.56
C LYS A 83 -19.70 -30.76 31.27
N ASP A 84 -19.74 -30.81 32.59
CA ASP A 84 -20.83 -30.23 33.38
C ASP A 84 -20.74 -28.70 33.29
N GLU A 85 -19.52 -28.10 33.40
CA GLU A 85 -19.28 -26.66 33.23
C GLU A 85 -19.65 -26.18 31.80
N ALA A 86 -19.47 -27.03 30.79
CA ALA A 86 -19.82 -26.71 29.40
C ALA A 86 -21.34 -26.67 29.17
N MET A 87 -22.12 -27.28 30.06
CA MET A 87 -23.60 -27.31 29.99
C MET A 87 -24.27 -26.23 30.83
N GLU A 88 -23.51 -25.56 31.71
CA GLU A 88 -24.04 -24.44 32.47
C GLU A 88 -24.24 -23.21 31.58
N ILE A 89 -25.41 -22.59 31.70
CA ILE A 89 -25.69 -21.31 31.00
C ILE A 89 -24.99 -20.21 31.78
N PRO A 90 -24.00 -19.49 31.14
CA PRO A 90 -23.29 -18.44 31.82
C PRO A 90 -24.22 -17.28 32.17
N GLU A 91 -23.87 -16.54 33.21
CA GLU A 91 -24.58 -15.33 33.61
C GLU A 91 -24.64 -14.34 32.44
N GLN A 92 -25.86 -13.89 32.11
CA GLN A 92 -26.07 -12.96 31.01
C GLN A 92 -25.81 -11.53 31.49
N MET A 93 -24.82 -10.89 30.90
CA MET A 93 -24.46 -9.50 31.23
C MET A 93 -24.88 -8.56 30.11
N HIS A 94 -25.40 -7.41 30.48
CA HIS A 94 -25.65 -6.31 29.54
C HIS A 94 -24.33 -5.70 29.09
N GLY A 95 -24.28 -5.20 27.84
CA GLY A 95 -23.12 -4.49 27.30
C GLY A 95 -22.76 -3.25 28.14
N SER A 96 -21.54 -2.74 27.93
CA SER A 96 -21.08 -1.53 28.60
C SER A 96 -20.98 -0.39 27.60
N SER A 97 -21.84 0.61 27.71
CA SER A 97 -21.83 1.81 26.86
C SER A 97 -20.47 2.53 26.86
N LYS A 98 -19.72 2.45 27.98
CA LYS A 98 -18.37 3.02 28.06
C LYS A 98 -17.39 2.30 27.13
N ILE A 99 -17.42 0.96 27.11
CA ILE A 99 -16.56 0.15 26.21
C ILE A 99 -16.94 0.40 24.76
N GLU A 100 -18.24 0.38 24.43
CA GLU A 100 -18.75 0.63 23.11
C GLU A 100 -18.33 2.00 22.57
N THR A 101 -18.55 3.06 23.35
CA THR A 101 -18.14 4.42 22.98
C THR A 101 -16.63 4.53 22.81
N THR A 102 -15.84 3.89 23.68
CA THR A 102 -14.38 3.91 23.57
C THR A 102 -13.90 3.24 22.29
N LEU A 103 -14.49 2.11 21.91
CA LEU A 103 -14.14 1.41 20.66
C LEU A 103 -14.52 2.22 19.42
N ILE A 104 -15.68 2.89 19.43
CA ILE A 104 -16.11 3.78 18.35
C ILE A 104 -15.13 4.96 18.21
N LEU A 105 -14.78 5.62 19.32
CA LEU A 105 -13.84 6.73 19.30
C LEU A 105 -12.44 6.29 18.85
N ALA A 106 -11.96 5.14 19.30
CA ALA A 106 -10.68 4.58 18.90
C ALA A 106 -10.63 4.31 17.37
N SER A 107 -11.69 3.74 16.79
CA SER A 107 -11.78 3.52 15.35
C SER A 107 -11.84 4.83 14.56
N ALA A 108 -12.55 5.84 15.07
CA ALA A 108 -12.59 7.16 14.45
C ALA A 108 -11.22 7.85 14.45
N VAL A 109 -10.46 7.73 15.54
CA VAL A 109 -9.08 8.27 15.62
C VAL A 109 -8.17 7.58 14.61
N ILE A 110 -8.23 6.26 14.48
CA ILE A 110 -7.45 5.52 13.48
C ILE A 110 -7.81 5.97 12.06
N LEU A 111 -9.10 6.15 11.78
CA LEU A 111 -9.56 6.65 10.49
C LEU A 111 -8.94 8.03 10.16
N VAL A 112 -8.93 8.96 11.12
CA VAL A 112 -8.32 10.29 10.94
C VAL A 112 -6.81 10.19 10.69
N ILE A 113 -6.11 9.32 11.43
CA ILE A 113 -4.67 9.09 11.26
C ILE A 113 -4.34 8.62 9.82
N LEU A 114 -5.20 7.79 9.22
CA LEU A 114 -5.03 7.32 7.84
C LEU A 114 -5.52 8.35 6.81
N ALA A 115 -6.60 9.07 7.10
CA ALA A 115 -7.21 10.01 6.16
C ALA A 115 -6.29 11.21 5.84
N VAL A 116 -5.62 11.76 6.86
CA VAL A 116 -4.78 12.96 6.69
C VAL A 116 -3.65 12.73 5.67
N PRO A 117 -2.75 11.74 5.82
CA PRO A 117 -1.69 11.50 4.84
C PRO A 117 -2.24 11.05 3.48
N THR A 118 -3.36 10.33 3.45
CA THR A 118 -4.02 9.92 2.20
C THR A 118 -4.50 11.13 1.39
N LEU A 119 -5.20 12.08 2.03
CA LEU A 119 -5.64 13.31 1.37
C LEU A 119 -4.46 14.17 0.88
N GLN A 120 -3.39 14.26 1.69
CA GLN A 120 -2.17 14.95 1.27
C GLN A 120 -1.53 14.27 0.04
N GLY A 121 -1.50 12.94 -0.01
CA GLY A 121 -1.02 12.18 -1.15
C GLY A 121 -1.86 12.39 -2.41
N VAL A 122 -3.19 12.43 -2.28
CA VAL A 122 -4.09 12.75 -3.41
C VAL A 122 -3.82 14.16 -3.95
N VAL A 123 -3.66 15.15 -3.09
CA VAL A 123 -3.33 16.53 -3.52
C VAL A 123 -1.97 16.56 -4.24
N LEU A 124 -0.97 15.84 -3.73
CA LEU A 124 0.35 15.74 -4.35
C LEU A 124 0.27 15.12 -5.76
N MET A 125 -0.54 14.10 -5.95
CA MET A 125 -0.66 13.40 -7.23
C MET A 125 -1.45 14.19 -8.29
N ASN A 126 -2.32 15.11 -7.87
CA ASN A 126 -3.23 15.83 -8.75
C ASN A 126 -2.58 16.95 -9.58
N ARG A 127 -1.34 17.30 -9.33
CA ARG A 127 -0.62 18.32 -10.12
C ARG A 127 0.89 18.20 -9.93
N VAL A 128 1.63 18.54 -10.98
CA VAL A 128 3.06 18.82 -10.84
C VAL A 128 3.23 20.04 -9.94
N PRO A 129 4.11 20.04 -8.95
CA PRO A 129 4.37 21.20 -8.12
C PRO A 129 4.73 22.45 -8.93
N ASP A 130 4.32 23.62 -8.46
CA ASP A 130 4.71 24.89 -9.08
C ASP A 130 6.19 25.17 -8.74
N PRO A 131 7.05 25.46 -9.73
CA PRO A 131 8.46 25.78 -9.50
C PRO A 131 8.67 27.06 -8.67
N ASN A 132 7.66 27.92 -8.53
CA ASN A 132 7.70 29.14 -7.71
C ASN A 132 7.14 28.95 -6.29
N ASP A 133 6.51 27.80 -5.99
CA ASP A 133 6.01 27.45 -4.65
C ASP A 133 7.12 26.86 -3.79
N GLN A 134 7.96 27.72 -3.22
CA GLN A 134 9.10 27.31 -2.39
C GLN A 134 8.68 26.45 -1.20
N ALA A 135 7.52 26.74 -0.58
CA ALA A 135 7.04 25.97 0.57
C ALA A 135 6.73 24.50 0.20
N THR A 136 6.10 24.30 -0.96
CA THR A 136 5.85 22.94 -1.48
C THR A 136 7.15 22.24 -1.89
N LEU A 137 8.08 22.95 -2.55
CA LEU A 137 9.37 22.38 -2.97
C LEU A 137 10.21 21.94 -1.76
N GLU A 138 10.32 22.79 -0.74
CA GLU A 138 11.03 22.46 0.51
C GLU A 138 10.41 21.26 1.22
N LYS A 139 9.09 21.23 1.35
CA LYS A 139 8.36 20.09 1.94
C LYS A 139 8.62 18.79 1.18
N LEU A 140 8.71 18.83 -0.13
CA LEU A 140 8.95 17.68 -1.00
C LEU A 140 10.45 17.39 -1.19
N LYS A 141 11.34 18.25 -0.66
CA LYS A 141 12.80 18.18 -0.85
C LYS A 141 13.20 18.18 -2.34
N LEU A 142 12.55 19.02 -3.11
CA LEU A 142 12.77 19.18 -4.54
C LEU A 142 13.48 20.49 -4.83
N ASP A 143 14.40 20.46 -5.79
CA ASP A 143 15.00 21.66 -6.36
C ASP A 143 14.12 22.25 -7.46
N LYS A 144 14.09 23.56 -7.57
CA LYS A 144 13.35 24.26 -8.63
C LYS A 144 13.72 23.76 -10.03
N SER A 145 14.98 23.48 -10.28
CA SER A 145 15.49 22.96 -11.56
C SER A 145 14.93 21.60 -11.97
N GLN A 146 14.45 20.81 -11.00
CA GLN A 146 13.83 19.52 -11.27
C GLN A 146 12.43 19.66 -11.84
N ILE A 147 11.75 20.77 -11.57
CA ILE A 147 10.35 21.04 -11.96
C ILE A 147 10.28 22.01 -13.15
N GLU A 148 11.13 23.04 -13.20
CA GLU A 148 11.07 24.11 -14.19
C GLU A 148 11.18 23.60 -15.63
N ASP A 149 12.03 22.58 -15.86
CA ASP A 149 12.20 21.89 -17.14
C ASP A 149 11.43 20.57 -17.21
N ALA A 150 10.22 20.51 -16.69
CA ALA A 150 9.42 19.30 -16.72
C ALA A 150 9.18 18.82 -18.14
N ILE A 151 9.38 17.53 -18.37
CA ILE A 151 9.14 16.90 -19.66
C ILE A 151 7.68 16.44 -19.72
N THR A 152 7.01 16.79 -20.83
CA THR A 152 5.67 16.29 -21.09
C THR A 152 5.73 15.10 -22.05
N VAL A 153 5.07 14.02 -21.72
CA VAL A 153 4.92 12.84 -22.57
C VAL A 153 3.42 12.57 -22.74
N ASN A 154 2.95 12.53 -23.96
CA ASN A 154 1.59 12.08 -24.26
C ASN A 154 1.61 10.56 -24.47
N VAL A 155 0.81 9.86 -23.70
CA VAL A 155 0.70 8.39 -23.76
C VAL A 155 -0.66 8.01 -24.29
N THR A 156 -0.66 7.28 -25.40
CA THR A 156 -1.89 6.71 -25.99
C THR A 156 -1.88 5.20 -25.80
N GLY A 157 -2.87 4.69 -25.08
CA GLY A 157 -3.13 3.25 -24.95
C GLY A 157 -3.86 2.74 -26.17
N LYS A 158 -3.36 1.66 -26.76
CA LYS A 158 -3.99 0.95 -27.89
C LYS A 158 -3.93 -0.55 -27.68
N ARG A 159 -4.85 -1.30 -28.22
CA ARG A 159 -4.77 -2.78 -28.23
C ARG A 159 -3.74 -3.21 -29.30
N PHE A 160 -2.56 -3.66 -28.92
CA PHE A 160 -2.02 -4.13 -27.66
C PHE A 160 -0.62 -3.52 -27.46
N PHE A 161 -0.51 -2.22 -27.51
CA PHE A 161 0.75 -1.50 -27.36
C PHE A 161 0.52 -0.07 -26.82
N TRP A 162 1.61 0.55 -26.41
CA TRP A 162 1.65 1.92 -25.93
C TRP A 162 2.37 2.82 -26.92
N VAL A 163 1.82 3.99 -27.22
CA VAL A 163 2.49 5.05 -27.97
C VAL A 163 2.91 6.15 -27.04
N PHE A 164 4.17 6.53 -27.09
CA PHE A 164 4.75 7.64 -26.31
C PHE A 164 5.19 8.73 -27.27
N GLU A 165 4.57 9.89 -27.16
CA GLU A 165 4.89 11.08 -27.94
C GLU A 165 5.54 12.12 -27.03
N TYR A 166 6.66 12.67 -27.46
CA TYR A 166 7.41 13.72 -26.78
C TYR A 166 7.28 15.02 -27.57
N PRO A 167 6.25 15.87 -27.31
CA PRO A 167 5.97 17.04 -28.12
C PRO A 167 7.12 18.02 -28.23
N GLN A 168 7.90 18.17 -27.15
CA GLN A 168 9.06 19.07 -27.08
C GLN A 168 10.21 18.68 -28.03
N TYR A 169 10.27 17.41 -28.41
CA TYR A 169 11.36 16.85 -29.25
C TYR A 169 10.89 16.35 -30.60
N GLY A 170 9.59 16.32 -30.88
CA GLY A 170 9.04 15.73 -32.09
C GLY A 170 9.30 14.23 -32.26
N ILE A 171 9.48 13.50 -31.14
CA ILE A 171 9.82 12.08 -31.11
C ILE A 171 8.56 11.28 -30.75
N VAL A 172 8.38 10.15 -31.44
CA VAL A 172 7.34 9.16 -31.12
C VAL A 172 8.01 7.78 -31.00
N THR A 173 7.69 7.07 -29.89
CA THR A 173 8.17 5.69 -29.65
C THR A 173 6.99 4.77 -29.36
N ALA A 174 7.21 3.46 -29.49
CA ALA A 174 6.20 2.44 -29.14
C ALA A 174 6.77 1.49 -28.08
N ASN A 175 5.99 1.26 -27.03
CA ASN A 175 6.32 0.37 -25.89
C ASN A 175 7.58 0.72 -25.09
N GLU A 176 8.26 1.81 -25.40
CA GLU A 176 9.45 2.28 -24.70
C GLU A 176 9.26 3.71 -24.23
N LEU A 177 9.23 3.91 -22.89
CA LEU A 177 9.20 5.21 -22.26
C LEU A 177 10.62 5.56 -21.77
N VAL A 178 11.25 6.56 -22.42
CA VAL A 178 12.58 7.05 -22.07
C VAL A 178 12.47 8.43 -21.45
N PHE A 179 13.09 8.65 -20.31
CA PHE A 179 13.07 9.93 -19.59
C PHE A 179 14.36 10.14 -18.78
N PRO A 180 14.74 11.39 -18.52
CA PRO A 180 15.91 11.70 -17.68
C PRO A 180 15.56 11.44 -16.20
N ALA A 181 16.54 10.94 -15.45
CA ALA A 181 16.48 10.92 -14.00
C ALA A 181 16.50 12.34 -13.42
N SER A 182 15.99 12.52 -12.21
CA SER A 182 15.99 13.78 -11.45
C SER A 182 15.22 14.94 -12.08
N LYS A 183 14.44 14.73 -13.13
CA LYS A 183 13.52 15.74 -13.68
C LYS A 183 12.08 15.29 -13.56
N ALA A 184 11.18 16.24 -13.38
CA ALA A 184 9.75 15.96 -13.39
C ALA A 184 9.30 15.53 -14.78
N VAL A 185 8.53 14.47 -14.83
CA VAL A 185 7.89 13.96 -16.04
C VAL A 185 6.39 14.03 -15.84
N ARG A 186 5.70 14.83 -16.66
CA ARG A 186 4.25 14.84 -16.75
C ARG A 186 3.81 13.90 -17.86
N VAL A 187 2.93 12.98 -17.56
CA VAL A 187 2.40 12.01 -18.51
C VAL A 187 0.91 12.29 -18.70
N ASN A 188 0.53 12.75 -19.87
CA ASN A 188 -0.87 12.89 -20.26
C ASN A 188 -1.34 11.56 -20.83
N LEU A 189 -2.48 11.06 -20.36
CA LEU A 189 -2.97 9.73 -20.63
C LEU A 189 -4.29 9.78 -21.41
N ARG A 190 -4.33 9.11 -22.57
CA ARG A 190 -5.54 8.98 -23.38
C ARG A 190 -5.62 7.62 -24.07
N THR A 191 -6.80 7.26 -24.49
CA THR A 191 -7.05 6.07 -25.31
C THR A 191 -8.10 6.36 -26.36
N GLU A 192 -8.04 5.67 -27.48
CA GLU A 192 -8.96 5.78 -28.62
C GLU A 192 -9.83 4.53 -28.77
N ASP A 193 -9.56 3.46 -28.01
CA ASP A 193 -10.28 2.19 -28.15
C ASP A 193 -11.01 1.78 -26.86
N VAL A 194 -10.40 1.02 -25.97
CA VAL A 194 -10.98 0.53 -24.72
C VAL A 194 -10.30 1.18 -23.51
N ILE A 195 -10.80 0.93 -22.31
CA ILE A 195 -10.13 1.36 -21.08
C ILE A 195 -8.82 0.59 -20.93
N HIS A 196 -7.74 1.33 -20.70
CA HIS A 196 -6.42 0.80 -20.33
C HIS A 196 -6.02 1.35 -18.97
N SER A 197 -5.04 0.72 -18.30
CA SER A 197 -4.45 1.22 -17.06
C SER A 197 -2.96 1.37 -17.22
N PHE A 198 -2.45 2.59 -17.05
CA PHE A 198 -1.01 2.88 -17.10
C PHE A 198 -0.45 2.89 -15.69
N TRP A 199 0.57 2.07 -15.45
CA TRP A 199 1.14 1.90 -14.13
C TRP A 199 2.67 1.83 -14.16
N LEU A 200 3.30 2.66 -13.34
CA LEU A 200 4.73 2.69 -13.10
C LEU A 200 5.03 2.36 -11.62
N PRO A 201 5.04 1.08 -11.22
CA PRO A 201 5.04 0.67 -9.80
C PRO A 201 6.11 1.30 -8.92
N LYS A 202 7.31 1.51 -9.47
CA LYS A 202 8.45 2.09 -8.74
C LYS A 202 8.50 3.62 -8.76
N LEU A 203 7.74 4.28 -9.62
CA LEU A 203 7.84 5.72 -9.87
C LEU A 203 6.57 6.48 -9.52
N ALA A 204 5.41 5.93 -9.88
CA ALA A 204 4.11 6.57 -9.70
C ALA A 204 3.02 5.53 -9.44
N GLY A 205 1.81 6.02 -9.23
CA GLY A 205 0.61 5.18 -9.13
C GLY A 205 0.14 4.63 -10.46
N LYS A 206 -1.05 4.03 -10.42
CA LYS A 206 -1.79 3.56 -11.59
C LYS A 206 -2.92 4.54 -11.89
N VAL A 207 -3.05 4.90 -13.17
CA VAL A 207 -4.12 5.78 -13.67
C VAL A 207 -4.76 5.16 -14.89
N ASP A 208 -6.08 5.18 -14.94
CA ASP A 208 -6.83 4.61 -16.04
C ASP A 208 -6.96 5.60 -17.20
N LEU A 209 -6.87 5.06 -18.42
CA LEU A 209 -7.13 5.77 -19.68
C LEU A 209 -8.55 5.43 -20.10
N ILE A 210 -9.44 6.40 -20.08
CA ILE A 210 -10.87 6.23 -20.39
C ILE A 210 -11.15 6.90 -21.73
N PRO A 211 -11.81 6.24 -22.68
CA PRO A 211 -12.16 6.84 -23.96
C PRO A 211 -12.94 8.15 -23.80
N GLY A 212 -12.49 9.21 -24.49
CA GLY A 212 -13.10 10.54 -24.42
C GLY A 212 -12.73 11.36 -23.18
N GLN A 213 -11.86 10.86 -22.30
CA GLN A 213 -11.37 11.55 -21.12
C GLN A 213 -9.85 11.64 -21.12
N GLU A 214 -9.31 12.80 -20.77
CA GLU A 214 -7.87 12.96 -20.57
C GLU A 214 -7.57 12.90 -19.08
N ASN A 215 -6.67 11.98 -18.71
CA ASN A 215 -6.11 11.85 -17.39
C ASN A 215 -4.61 12.17 -17.42
N PHE A 216 -3.99 12.34 -16.27
CA PHE A 216 -2.56 12.52 -16.18
C PHE A 216 -2.00 11.90 -14.92
N LEU A 217 -0.71 11.64 -14.94
CA LEU A 217 0.12 11.38 -13.76
C LEU A 217 1.44 12.13 -13.92
N TRP A 218 2.19 12.23 -12.83
CA TRP A 218 3.54 12.76 -12.87
C TRP A 218 4.46 11.99 -11.94
N PHE A 219 5.74 12.07 -12.19
CA PHE A 219 6.75 11.47 -11.32
C PHE A 219 8.11 12.17 -11.48
N ILE A 220 8.99 11.93 -10.50
CA ILE A 220 10.41 12.22 -10.57
C ILE A 220 11.13 10.95 -10.20
N ALA A 221 12.02 10.47 -11.05
CA ALA A 221 12.86 9.31 -10.78
C ALA A 221 14.12 9.76 -10.00
N ASP A 222 14.38 9.10 -8.87
CA ASP A 222 15.53 9.37 -8.02
C ASP A 222 16.78 8.71 -8.61
N GLN A 223 17.71 9.52 -9.11
CA GLN A 223 18.95 9.05 -9.74
C GLN A 223 19.80 8.19 -8.79
N ASN A 224 19.89 8.56 -7.52
CA ASN A 224 20.70 7.82 -6.55
C ASN A 224 20.12 6.42 -6.27
N LYS A 225 18.79 6.31 -6.23
CA LYS A 225 18.10 5.03 -6.03
C LYS A 225 18.12 4.12 -7.26
N ILE A 226 18.28 4.70 -8.47
CA ILE A 226 18.35 3.94 -9.72
C ILE A 226 19.75 3.35 -9.93
N GLN A 227 20.81 4.07 -9.53
CA GLN A 227 22.19 3.64 -9.71
C GLN A 227 22.67 2.59 -8.69
N GLN A 228 21.93 2.34 -7.62
CA GLN A 228 22.27 1.35 -6.58
C GLN A 228 21.93 -0.10 -6.98
N ARG A 229 22.19 -0.48 -8.23
CA ARG A 229 22.05 -1.88 -8.71
C ARG A 229 23.39 -2.51 -8.99
#